data_de0094dc9d0368fd27c6891f489ad524
#
_entry.id   de0094dc9d0368fd27c6891f489ad524
#
_cell.length_a   1.000
_cell.length_b   1.000
_cell.length_c   1.000
_cell.angle_alpha   90.00
_cell.angle_beta   90.00
_cell.angle_gamma   90.00
#
_symmetry.space_group_name_H-M   'P 1'
#
loop_
_entity.id
_entity.type
_entity.pdbx_description
1 polymer ?
#
loop_
_entity_poly.entity_id
_entity_poly.type
_entity_poly.pdbx_seq_one_letter_code
_entity_poly.pdbx_strand_id
1 'polypeptide(L)'
;MGDLRNRWVFSRALVSTLAFAVSVGVLSLWEGRGTVLSAGANTSAPEFAYSGDNGPGFWAETPGWEACAGTSRTQRQSPIDIDHLVFDRHLGPLQLRLHETPLALTNNGHTIEEEYEPGSSLTVNGVVYGLSQFHFHTLSEHTVAGRHAAMELHAVFADPASDNKAVVGQLFVIGRTNRFVAELLTHGLPTKSGDEVNVPSQMINVAGALTDTSRYYTYPGSLTTPPCTETVTWFVLHKYAQLSSVQFGVPAHPRQRFPAAAEAKRAHDSQHPGRRRPAMM
;
A
#
# COMPACT_ATOMS: atom_id res chain seq x y z
N MET A 1 -37.63 -53.07 -1.07
CA MET A 1 -38.82 -52.24 -0.89
C MET A 1 -38.34 -50.95 -0.23
N GLY A 2 -38.30 -49.81 -0.82
CA GLY A 2 -38.75 -49.06 -1.91
C GLY A 2 -37.76 -47.99 -2.27
N ASP A 3 -37.60 -47.89 -3.54
CA ASP A 3 -36.79 -46.94 -4.28
C ASP A 3 -37.47 -45.55 -4.28
N LEU A 4 -36.75 -44.47 -3.98
CA LEU A 4 -37.20 -43.12 -4.26
C LEU A 4 -36.05 -42.29 -4.89
N ARG A 5 -36.04 -42.31 -6.22
CA ARG A 5 -35.24 -41.43 -7.07
C ARG A 5 -35.77 -40.00 -7.02
N ASN A 6 -34.98 -39.05 -6.56
CA ASN A 6 -35.28 -37.63 -6.68
C ASN A 6 -34.80 -37.10 -8.03
N ARG A 7 -35.75 -36.74 -8.89
CA ARG A 7 -35.57 -36.06 -10.19
C ARG A 7 -35.40 -34.56 -9.96
N TRP A 8 -34.31 -34.02 -10.43
CA TRP A 8 -34.13 -32.55 -10.53
C TRP A 8 -34.80 -32.05 -11.81
N VAL A 9 -35.74 -31.09 -11.66
CA VAL A 9 -36.42 -30.42 -12.75
C VAL A 9 -35.72 -29.11 -13.00
N PHE A 10 -35.11 -28.95 -14.17
CA PHE A 10 -34.59 -27.65 -14.64
C PHE A 10 -35.74 -26.82 -15.21
N SER A 11 -36.03 -25.65 -14.58
CA SER A 11 -36.93 -24.65 -15.12
C SER A 11 -36.15 -23.69 -16.04
N ARG A 12 -36.50 -23.68 -17.33
CA ARG A 12 -36.00 -22.69 -18.30
C ARG A 12 -36.84 -21.44 -18.18
N ALA A 13 -36.24 -20.32 -17.81
CA ALA A 13 -36.86 -19.00 -17.92
C ALA A 13 -36.65 -18.45 -19.35
N LEU A 14 -37.78 -18.15 -20.00
CA LEU A 14 -37.83 -17.49 -21.30
C LEU A 14 -37.46 -15.97 -21.17
N VAL A 15 -36.51 -15.55 -22.00
CA VAL A 15 -36.20 -14.13 -22.20
C VAL A 15 -37.16 -13.60 -23.27
N SER A 16 -38.05 -12.70 -22.86
CA SER A 16 -38.93 -11.94 -23.78
C SER A 16 -38.23 -10.66 -24.22
N THR A 17 -37.92 -10.58 -25.51
CA THR A 17 -37.49 -9.37 -26.19
C THR A 17 -38.71 -8.48 -26.50
N LEU A 18 -38.77 -7.28 -25.91
CA LEU A 18 -39.71 -6.23 -26.33
C LEU A 18 -38.98 -5.23 -27.22
N ALA A 19 -39.40 -5.23 -28.49
CA ALA A 19 -39.06 -4.17 -29.45
C ALA A 19 -39.99 -2.98 -29.24
N PHE A 20 -39.45 -1.78 -29.05
CA PHE A 20 -40.21 -0.54 -29.12
C PHE A 20 -39.89 0.22 -30.40
N ALA A 21 -40.97 0.52 -31.11
CA ALA A 21 -40.98 1.20 -32.38
C ALA A 21 -40.68 2.71 -32.25
N VAL A 22 -39.93 3.19 -33.20
CA VAL A 22 -39.59 4.61 -33.41
C VAL A 22 -40.81 5.33 -34.01
N SER A 23 -41.29 6.39 -33.37
CA SER A 23 -42.17 7.39 -33.97
C SER A 23 -41.38 8.67 -34.22
N VAL A 24 -41.30 9.00 -35.51
CA VAL A 24 -40.73 10.24 -36.03
C VAL A 24 -41.74 11.38 -35.82
N GLY A 25 -41.33 12.42 -35.12
CA GLY A 25 -42.04 13.69 -34.99
C GLY A 25 -41.12 14.83 -35.44
N VAL A 26 -41.63 15.59 -36.41
CA VAL A 26 -40.90 16.59 -37.18
C VAL A 26 -41.02 17.98 -36.55
N LEU A 27 -39.92 18.70 -36.60
CA LEU A 27 -39.64 20.15 -36.62
C LEU A 27 -40.29 21.09 -35.59
N SER A 28 -39.40 21.82 -34.94
CA SER A 28 -39.39 23.29 -35.03
C SER A 28 -37.99 23.85 -34.69
N LEU A 29 -37.46 24.62 -35.62
CA LEU A 29 -36.24 25.39 -35.54
C LEU A 29 -36.38 26.50 -34.47
N TRP A 30 -35.42 26.56 -33.54
CA TRP A 30 -35.09 27.80 -32.85
C TRP A 30 -33.57 27.92 -32.77
N GLU A 31 -33.04 28.86 -33.54
CA GLU A 31 -31.65 29.27 -33.48
C GLU A 31 -31.42 30.03 -32.17
N GLY A 32 -30.73 29.39 -31.22
CA GLY A 32 -30.17 30.02 -30.05
C GLY A 32 -28.71 29.63 -29.97
N ARG A 33 -27.79 30.48 -30.48
CA ARG A 33 -26.34 30.34 -30.28
C ARG A 33 -26.02 30.48 -28.80
N GLY A 34 -25.98 29.36 -28.08
CA GLY A 34 -25.32 29.22 -26.79
C GLY A 34 -24.15 28.29 -26.98
N THR A 35 -22.95 28.84 -27.12
CA THR A 35 -21.71 28.07 -26.97
C THR A 35 -21.64 27.57 -25.55
N VAL A 36 -22.10 26.35 -25.30
CA VAL A 36 -21.80 25.63 -24.06
C VAL A 36 -20.33 25.19 -24.20
N LEU A 37 -19.43 25.97 -23.63
CA LEU A 37 -18.07 25.51 -23.35
C LEU A 37 -18.22 24.40 -22.33
N SER A 38 -18.31 23.16 -22.79
CA SER A 38 -18.08 21.99 -21.96
C SER A 38 -16.58 21.95 -21.66
N ALA A 39 -16.20 22.67 -20.63
CA ALA A 39 -14.92 22.44 -19.99
C ALA A 39 -15.01 21.08 -19.27
N GLY A 40 -14.82 20.01 -20.02
CA GLY A 40 -14.45 18.72 -19.48
C GLY A 40 -13.06 18.87 -18.88
N ALA A 41 -12.98 19.37 -17.66
CA ALA A 41 -11.79 19.24 -16.86
C ALA A 41 -11.58 17.75 -16.63
N ASN A 42 -10.71 17.17 -17.43
CA ASN A 42 -10.13 15.85 -17.14
C ASN A 42 -9.20 16.08 -15.95
N THR A 43 -9.77 16.13 -14.74
CA THR A 43 -9.00 16.21 -13.49
C THR A 43 -8.46 14.82 -13.22
N SER A 44 -7.34 14.48 -13.90
CA SER A 44 -6.46 13.42 -13.37
C SER A 44 -6.16 13.78 -11.91
N ALA A 45 -6.17 12.78 -11.03
CA ALA A 45 -5.74 13.00 -9.63
C ALA A 45 -4.37 13.68 -9.63
N PRO A 46 -4.12 14.62 -8.70
CA PRO A 46 -2.84 15.29 -8.63
C PRO A 46 -1.71 14.27 -8.49
N GLU A 47 -0.65 14.43 -9.28
CA GLU A 47 0.52 13.56 -9.22
C GLU A 47 1.47 14.08 -8.14
N PHE A 48 1.98 13.18 -7.27
CA PHE A 48 2.97 13.52 -6.26
C PHE A 48 4.36 12.99 -6.65
N ALA A 49 5.38 13.58 -6.06
CA ALA A 49 6.76 13.11 -6.16
C ALA A 49 7.40 13.08 -4.78
N TYR A 50 8.59 12.48 -4.67
CA TYR A 50 9.36 12.50 -3.42
C TYR A 50 10.39 13.65 -3.36
N SER A 51 10.42 14.50 -4.37
CA SER A 51 11.32 15.66 -4.44
C SER A 51 10.76 16.74 -5.37
N GLY A 52 11.34 17.96 -5.32
CA GLY A 52 10.88 19.09 -6.13
C GLY A 52 9.56 19.68 -5.64
N ASP A 53 8.88 20.40 -6.52
CA ASP A 53 7.68 21.17 -6.19
C ASP A 53 6.44 20.30 -5.90
N ASN A 54 6.48 19.01 -6.27
CA ASN A 54 5.46 18.00 -5.93
C ASN A 54 5.94 17.08 -4.79
N GLY A 55 7.01 17.46 -4.10
CA GLY A 55 7.59 16.70 -3.00
C GLY A 55 6.84 16.88 -1.67
N PRO A 56 7.22 16.08 -0.64
CA PRO A 56 6.52 16.05 0.65
C PRO A 56 6.37 17.40 1.36
N GLY A 57 7.26 18.36 1.10
CA GLY A 57 7.16 19.71 1.66
C GLY A 57 5.98 20.52 1.12
N PHE A 58 5.43 20.13 -0.04
CA PHE A 58 4.36 20.85 -0.74
C PHE A 58 3.04 20.04 -0.81
N TRP A 59 3.04 18.78 -0.38
CA TRP A 59 1.84 17.93 -0.49
C TRP A 59 0.60 18.56 0.15
N ALA A 60 0.77 19.20 1.31
CA ALA A 60 -0.33 19.84 2.03
C ALA A 60 -0.93 21.06 1.32
N GLU A 61 -0.25 21.61 0.32
CA GLU A 61 -0.73 22.73 -0.48
C GLU A 61 -1.70 22.26 -1.59
N THR A 62 -1.73 20.95 -1.86
CA THR A 62 -2.62 20.35 -2.84
C THR A 62 -4.01 20.14 -2.24
N PRO A 63 -5.10 20.65 -2.85
CA PRO A 63 -6.46 20.45 -2.37
C PRO A 63 -6.80 18.96 -2.18
N GLY A 64 -7.28 18.60 -0.98
CA GLY A 64 -7.58 17.22 -0.59
C GLY A 64 -6.42 16.49 0.08
N TRP A 65 -5.22 17.10 0.19
CA TRP A 65 -4.04 16.53 0.85
C TRP A 65 -3.62 17.29 2.10
N GLU A 66 -4.50 18.09 2.67
CA GLU A 66 -4.22 18.95 3.84
C GLU A 66 -3.74 18.15 5.06
N ALA A 67 -4.13 16.87 5.16
CA ALA A 67 -3.66 15.96 6.20
C ALA A 67 -2.13 15.78 6.17
N CYS A 68 -1.49 15.92 5.00
CA CYS A 68 -0.04 15.80 4.84
C CYS A 68 0.76 16.90 5.57
N ALA A 69 0.11 18.01 6.00
CA ALA A 69 0.77 19.08 6.72
C ALA A 69 1.41 18.62 8.04
N GLY A 70 0.81 17.65 8.73
CA GLY A 70 1.34 17.14 10.00
C GLY A 70 1.48 18.17 11.11
N THR A 71 0.80 19.32 11.01
CA THR A 71 1.04 20.51 11.84
C THR A 71 0.28 20.52 13.16
N SER A 72 -0.75 19.70 13.30
CA SER A 72 -1.54 19.64 14.54
C SER A 72 -0.98 18.60 15.51
N ARG A 73 -0.99 18.92 16.82
CA ARG A 73 -0.63 17.97 17.88
C ARG A 73 -1.55 16.74 17.93
N THR A 74 -2.70 16.78 17.27
CA THR A 74 -3.66 15.69 17.18
C THR A 74 -3.45 14.84 15.94
N GLN A 75 -2.70 15.30 14.96
CA GLN A 75 -2.40 14.55 13.74
C GLN A 75 -1.46 13.39 14.01
N ARG A 76 -1.71 12.28 13.32
CA ARG A 76 -1.02 11.00 13.47
C ARG A 76 -0.37 10.62 12.15
N GLN A 77 0.58 11.43 11.72
CA GLN A 77 1.27 11.21 10.46
C GLN A 77 2.35 10.14 10.55
N SER A 78 2.61 9.46 9.44
CA SER A 78 3.65 8.46 9.24
C SER A 78 4.54 8.87 8.06
N PRO A 79 5.82 8.43 8.02
CA PRO A 79 6.53 7.62 9.04
C PRO A 79 6.89 8.42 10.29
N ILE A 80 7.39 7.75 11.33
CA ILE A 80 7.91 8.39 12.56
C ILE A 80 9.35 7.94 12.84
N ASP A 81 10.05 8.70 13.70
CA ASP A 81 11.22 8.21 14.39
C ASP A 81 10.76 7.36 15.60
N ILE A 82 11.20 6.13 15.64
CA ILE A 82 10.88 5.19 16.73
C ILE A 82 11.89 5.43 17.84
N ASP A 83 11.51 6.28 18.77
CA ASP A 83 12.21 6.61 20.00
C ASP A 83 11.21 6.59 21.18
N HIS A 84 11.65 6.88 22.39
CA HIS A 84 10.79 7.06 23.57
C HIS A 84 9.69 6.00 23.74
N LEU A 85 10.07 4.72 23.74
CA LEU A 85 9.15 3.59 23.75
C LEU A 85 8.41 3.46 25.08
N VAL A 86 7.15 3.02 25.02
CA VAL A 86 6.38 2.54 26.15
C VAL A 86 6.19 1.05 25.99
N PHE A 87 6.66 0.27 26.98
CA PHE A 87 6.45 -1.17 26.95
C PHE A 87 4.99 -1.49 27.33
N ASP A 88 4.31 -2.26 26.47
CA ASP A 88 2.95 -2.75 26.72
C ASP A 88 2.92 -4.28 26.73
N ARG A 89 2.76 -4.84 27.95
CA ARG A 89 2.68 -6.29 28.18
C ARG A 89 1.36 -6.93 27.68
N HIS A 90 0.38 -6.14 27.29
CA HIS A 90 -0.91 -6.62 26.80
C HIS A 90 -0.91 -6.89 25.29
N LEU A 91 0.11 -6.42 24.58
CA LEU A 91 0.29 -6.75 23.18
C LEU A 91 0.70 -8.22 23.05
N GLY A 92 0.02 -8.96 22.18
CA GLY A 92 0.36 -10.34 21.81
C GLY A 92 1.11 -10.40 20.48
N PRO A 93 1.64 -11.58 20.08
CA PRO A 93 2.19 -11.76 18.73
C PRO A 93 1.17 -11.42 17.65
N LEU A 94 1.65 -10.90 16.50
CA LEU A 94 0.80 -10.63 15.35
C LEU A 94 0.14 -11.93 14.86
N GLN A 95 -1.18 -11.90 14.72
CA GLN A 95 -1.96 -13.04 14.24
C GLN A 95 -2.04 -13.00 12.72
N LEU A 96 -0.97 -13.45 12.07
CA LEU A 96 -0.83 -13.48 10.62
C LEU A 96 -1.21 -14.86 10.06
N ARG A 97 -1.96 -14.86 8.95
CA ARG A 97 -2.19 -16.02 8.09
C ARG A 97 -1.78 -15.62 6.68
N LEU A 98 -0.65 -16.12 6.21
CA LEU A 98 -0.05 -15.72 4.94
C LEU A 98 0.05 -16.94 4.03
N HIS A 99 -0.56 -16.83 2.85
CA HIS A 99 -0.53 -17.81 1.79
C HIS A 99 0.38 -17.35 0.67
N GLU A 100 0.71 -18.21 -0.25
CA GLU A 100 1.44 -17.87 -1.45
C GLU A 100 0.52 -17.16 -2.46
N THR A 101 1.12 -16.29 -3.28
CA THR A 101 0.50 -15.63 -4.44
C THR A 101 1.40 -15.79 -5.66
N PRO A 102 0.86 -15.83 -6.90
CA PRO A 102 1.68 -15.73 -8.10
C PRO A 102 2.45 -14.42 -8.15
N LEU A 103 3.69 -14.42 -8.65
CA LEU A 103 4.50 -13.21 -8.76
C LEU A 103 3.94 -12.25 -9.82
N ALA A 104 3.57 -11.03 -9.42
CA ALA A 104 3.01 -9.99 -10.27
C ALA A 104 3.46 -8.58 -9.84
N LEU A 105 4.76 -8.29 -10.04
CA LEU A 105 5.34 -6.98 -9.68
C LEU A 105 4.92 -5.91 -10.66
N THR A 106 4.46 -4.77 -10.17
CA THR A 106 4.14 -3.57 -10.94
C THR A 106 4.96 -2.38 -10.47
N ASN A 107 5.53 -1.61 -11.38
CA ASN A 107 6.09 -0.29 -11.09
C ASN A 107 4.99 0.76 -11.28
N ASN A 108 4.43 1.26 -10.19
CA ASN A 108 3.34 2.25 -10.21
C ASN A 108 3.84 3.70 -10.36
N GLY A 109 5.15 3.90 -10.65
CA GLY A 109 5.78 5.23 -10.76
C GLY A 109 6.38 5.73 -9.45
N HIS A 110 5.96 5.19 -8.31
CA HIS A 110 6.39 5.59 -6.98
C HIS A 110 7.12 4.48 -6.23
N THR A 111 6.70 3.23 -6.43
CA THR A 111 7.31 2.04 -5.85
C THR A 111 7.13 0.84 -6.77
N ILE A 112 7.83 -0.25 -6.46
CA ILE A 112 7.56 -1.57 -7.00
C ILE A 112 6.68 -2.30 -6.00
N GLU A 113 5.49 -2.65 -6.46
CA GLU A 113 4.41 -3.22 -5.68
C GLU A 113 4.06 -4.62 -6.20
N GLU A 114 3.75 -5.51 -5.28
CA GLU A 114 3.15 -6.81 -5.54
C GLU A 114 1.72 -6.79 -5.04
N GLU A 115 0.75 -6.91 -5.93
CA GLU A 115 -0.65 -7.15 -5.55
C GLU A 115 -0.81 -8.58 -5.05
N TYR A 116 -1.54 -8.75 -3.95
CA TYR A 116 -1.67 -10.04 -3.30
C TYR A 116 -3.06 -10.64 -3.51
N GLU A 117 -3.13 -11.88 -3.99
CA GLU A 117 -4.40 -12.58 -4.12
C GLU A 117 -5.12 -12.72 -2.76
N PRO A 118 -6.46 -12.67 -2.74
CA PRO A 118 -7.23 -12.80 -1.50
C PRO A 118 -6.95 -14.11 -0.76
N GLY A 119 -6.98 -14.06 0.58
CA GLY A 119 -6.81 -15.24 1.45
C GLY A 119 -5.81 -15.02 2.57
N SER A 120 -4.79 -14.20 2.34
CA SER A 120 -3.83 -13.78 3.38
C SER A 120 -4.44 -12.71 4.28
N SER A 121 -4.14 -12.75 5.60
CA SER A 121 -4.77 -11.84 6.55
C SER A 121 -3.91 -11.57 7.79
N LEU A 122 -4.21 -10.44 8.45
CA LEU A 122 -3.78 -10.07 9.78
C LEU A 122 -5.02 -9.81 10.65
N THR A 123 -5.07 -10.41 11.85
CA THR A 123 -6.14 -10.13 12.82
C THR A 123 -5.63 -9.15 13.89
N VAL A 124 -6.34 -8.03 14.05
CA VAL A 124 -6.04 -6.99 15.05
C VAL A 124 -7.30 -6.72 15.87
N ASN A 125 -7.23 -6.94 17.17
CA ASN A 125 -8.36 -6.71 18.09
C ASN A 125 -9.68 -7.38 17.63
N GLY A 126 -9.59 -8.57 17.03
CA GLY A 126 -10.74 -9.33 16.53
C GLY A 126 -11.22 -8.92 15.14
N VAL A 127 -10.68 -7.86 14.55
CA VAL A 127 -10.96 -7.47 13.15
C VAL A 127 -9.96 -8.16 12.23
N VAL A 128 -10.45 -8.74 11.12
CA VAL A 128 -9.64 -9.42 10.11
C VAL A 128 -9.41 -8.48 8.95
N TYR A 129 -8.15 -8.11 8.73
CA TYR A 129 -7.68 -7.30 7.61
C TYR A 129 -7.10 -8.22 6.53
N GLY A 130 -7.55 -8.10 5.29
CA GLY A 130 -7.01 -8.84 4.14
C GLY A 130 -5.72 -8.20 3.63
N LEU A 131 -4.68 -9.01 3.35
CA LEU A 131 -3.49 -8.53 2.69
C LEU A 131 -3.84 -8.12 1.25
N SER A 132 -3.59 -6.86 0.91
CA SER A 132 -3.85 -6.34 -0.43
C SER A 132 -2.59 -6.27 -1.29
N GLN A 133 -1.46 -5.85 -0.71
CA GLN A 133 -0.21 -5.68 -1.46
C GLN A 133 0.98 -5.58 -0.49
N PHE A 134 2.19 -5.74 -1.04
CA PHE A 134 3.40 -5.26 -0.37
C PHE A 134 4.29 -4.48 -1.33
N HIS A 135 5.10 -3.57 -0.78
CA HIS A 135 6.04 -2.75 -1.54
C HIS A 135 7.28 -2.40 -0.71
N PHE A 136 8.28 -1.79 -1.36
CA PHE A 136 9.56 -1.49 -0.74
C PHE A 136 9.93 -0.01 -0.84
N HIS A 137 10.67 0.46 0.18
CA HIS A 137 11.29 1.77 0.24
C HIS A 137 12.80 1.66 0.48
N THR A 138 13.59 2.50 -0.20
CA THR A 138 15.03 2.65 -0.01
C THR A 138 15.36 4.14 0.13
N LEU A 139 15.90 4.63 1.22
CA LEU A 139 16.11 4.01 2.54
C LEU A 139 14.77 3.67 3.22
N SER A 140 14.81 3.11 4.47
CA SER A 140 13.57 2.95 5.25
C SER A 140 12.86 4.28 5.45
N GLU A 141 11.54 4.28 5.45
CA GLU A 141 10.74 5.45 5.81
C GLU A 141 10.76 5.70 7.31
N HIS A 142 10.53 4.65 8.13
CA HIS A 142 10.74 4.75 9.58
C HIS A 142 12.23 4.88 9.91
N THR A 143 12.49 5.58 11.01
CA THR A 143 13.80 5.62 11.64
C THR A 143 13.72 5.04 13.05
N VAL A 144 14.84 4.52 13.54
CA VAL A 144 14.98 4.06 14.92
C VAL A 144 16.13 4.84 15.56
N ALA A 145 15.83 5.63 16.59
CA ALA A 145 16.77 6.55 17.21
C ALA A 145 17.48 7.44 16.16
N GLY A 146 16.73 8.03 15.27
CA GLY A 146 17.18 8.94 14.21
C GLY A 146 17.90 8.27 13.04
N ARG A 147 17.97 6.94 12.95
CA ARG A 147 18.72 6.23 11.91
C ARG A 147 17.80 5.46 10.98
N HIS A 148 18.00 5.64 9.67
CA HIS A 148 17.37 4.76 8.67
C HIS A 148 18.02 3.39 8.63
N ALA A 149 17.20 2.39 8.32
CA ALA A 149 17.65 1.12 7.78
C ALA A 149 17.94 1.25 6.25
N ALA A 150 18.59 0.25 5.69
CA ALA A 150 18.91 0.24 4.27
C ALA A 150 17.65 0.16 3.39
N MET A 151 16.62 -0.57 3.84
CA MET A 151 15.38 -0.77 3.11
C MET A 151 14.25 -1.04 4.10
N GLU A 152 13.02 -0.77 3.71
CA GLU A 152 11.81 -1.13 4.44
C GLU A 152 10.79 -1.76 3.50
N LEU A 153 10.16 -2.85 3.93
CA LEU A 153 9.00 -3.45 3.28
C LEU A 153 7.76 -3.07 4.07
N HIS A 154 6.72 -2.67 3.37
CA HIS A 154 5.38 -2.51 3.91
C HIS A 154 4.46 -3.59 3.35
N ALA A 155 3.89 -4.43 4.23
CA ALA A 155 2.78 -5.32 3.89
C ALA A 155 1.48 -4.66 4.35
N VAL A 156 0.63 -4.30 3.38
CA VAL A 156 -0.58 -3.49 3.59
C VAL A 156 -1.80 -4.38 3.65
N PHE A 157 -2.46 -4.35 4.80
CA PHE A 157 -3.71 -5.09 5.04
C PHE A 157 -4.87 -4.10 5.15
N ALA A 158 -5.97 -4.38 4.45
CA ALA A 158 -7.17 -3.55 4.41
C ALA A 158 -8.34 -4.21 5.16
N ASP A 159 -9.08 -3.40 5.89
CA ASP A 159 -10.35 -3.81 6.48
C ASP A 159 -11.44 -3.81 5.38
N PRO A 160 -12.11 -4.96 5.12
CA PRO A 160 -13.12 -5.03 4.08
C PRO A 160 -14.39 -4.22 4.39
N ALA A 161 -14.57 -3.78 5.64
CA ALA A 161 -15.76 -3.06 6.11
C ALA A 161 -15.53 -1.55 6.30
N SER A 162 -14.29 -1.06 6.19
CA SER A 162 -13.93 0.34 6.39
C SER A 162 -12.67 0.74 5.64
N ASP A 163 -12.32 2.03 5.67
CA ASP A 163 -11.07 2.55 5.10
C ASP A 163 -9.83 2.28 5.97
N ASN A 164 -10.00 1.60 7.12
CA ASN A 164 -8.90 1.30 8.02
C ASN A 164 -7.91 0.32 7.40
N LYS A 165 -6.65 0.54 7.71
CA LYS A 165 -5.54 -0.32 7.29
C LYS A 165 -4.69 -0.71 8.49
N ALA A 166 -4.11 -1.89 8.39
CA ALA A 166 -3.03 -2.34 9.26
C ALA A 166 -1.80 -2.56 8.37
N VAL A 167 -0.66 -1.97 8.71
CA VAL A 167 0.56 -2.12 7.92
C VAL A 167 1.65 -2.75 8.78
N VAL A 168 2.23 -3.85 8.25
CA VAL A 168 3.40 -4.48 8.87
C VAL A 168 4.65 -3.98 8.14
N GLY A 169 5.49 -3.23 8.87
CA GLY A 169 6.78 -2.72 8.39
C GLY A 169 7.93 -3.66 8.79
N GLN A 170 8.74 -4.09 7.83
CA GLN A 170 9.97 -4.84 8.07
C GLN A 170 11.18 -4.03 7.64
N LEU A 171 12.03 -3.70 8.60
CA LEU A 171 13.29 -3.00 8.35
C LEU A 171 14.40 -3.97 7.94
N PHE A 172 15.25 -3.57 6.99
CA PHE A 172 16.37 -4.36 6.51
C PHE A 172 17.70 -3.63 6.71
N VAL A 173 18.71 -4.38 7.11
CA VAL A 173 20.10 -3.90 7.18
C VAL A 173 20.98 -4.68 6.22
N ILE A 174 22.11 -4.08 5.81
CA ILE A 174 23.10 -4.77 4.99
C ILE A 174 23.71 -5.91 5.80
N GLY A 175 23.76 -7.11 5.17
CA GLY A 175 24.27 -8.31 5.81
C GLY A 175 24.26 -9.51 4.88
N ARG A 176 23.64 -10.61 5.31
CA ARG A 176 23.55 -11.84 4.51
C ARG A 176 22.49 -11.70 3.41
N THR A 177 22.65 -12.49 2.35
CA THR A 177 21.63 -12.61 1.28
C THR A 177 20.26 -12.95 1.88
N ASN A 178 19.25 -12.19 1.49
CA ASN A 178 17.85 -12.47 1.80
C ASN A 178 17.25 -13.35 0.70
N ARG A 179 16.71 -14.50 1.10
CA ARG A 179 16.16 -15.46 0.15
C ARG A 179 14.90 -14.93 -0.56
N PHE A 180 13.99 -14.29 0.19
CA PHE A 180 12.76 -13.74 -0.39
C PHE A 180 13.06 -12.64 -1.40
N VAL A 181 13.98 -11.70 -1.06
CA VAL A 181 14.42 -10.67 -2.02
C VAL A 181 15.10 -11.29 -3.24
N ALA A 182 15.89 -12.39 -3.07
CA ALA A 182 16.50 -13.09 -4.19
C ALA A 182 15.44 -13.71 -5.12
N GLU A 183 14.36 -14.27 -4.60
CA GLU A 183 13.25 -14.80 -5.39
C GLU A 183 12.61 -13.73 -6.26
N LEU A 184 12.31 -12.54 -5.70
CA LEU A 184 11.76 -11.41 -6.46
C LEU A 184 12.71 -10.94 -7.57
N LEU A 185 14.04 -10.95 -7.32
CA LEU A 185 15.04 -10.49 -8.27
C LEU A 185 15.32 -11.49 -9.41
N THR A 186 14.88 -12.75 -9.29
CA THR A 186 15.18 -13.82 -10.26
C THR A 186 14.64 -13.48 -11.66
N HIS A 187 13.51 -12.80 -11.75
CA HIS A 187 12.87 -12.44 -13.01
C HIS A 187 13.08 -10.96 -13.41
N GLY A 188 13.93 -10.25 -12.66
CA GLY A 188 14.13 -8.82 -12.81
C GLY A 188 13.05 -8.01 -12.12
N LEU A 189 13.20 -6.69 -12.16
CA LEU A 189 12.23 -5.73 -11.61
C LEU A 189 11.63 -4.89 -12.75
N PRO A 190 10.38 -4.49 -12.66
CA PRO A 190 9.77 -3.56 -13.62
C PRO A 190 10.48 -2.21 -13.54
N THR A 191 10.90 -1.67 -14.71
CA THR A 191 11.90 -0.60 -14.77
C THR A 191 11.34 0.80 -14.93
N LYS A 192 10.16 0.93 -15.50
CA LYS A 192 9.49 2.21 -15.77
C LYS A 192 8.12 2.20 -15.14
N SER A 193 7.57 3.37 -14.91
CA SER A 193 6.16 3.50 -14.52
C SER A 193 5.26 2.79 -15.51
N GLY A 194 4.39 1.92 -15.01
CA GLY A 194 3.48 1.08 -15.81
C GLY A 194 4.09 -0.23 -16.31
N ASP A 195 5.41 -0.49 -16.12
CA ASP A 195 6.00 -1.79 -16.43
C ASP A 195 5.54 -2.83 -15.39
N GLU A 196 5.39 -4.07 -15.86
CA GLU A 196 5.03 -5.23 -15.04
C GLU A 196 6.00 -6.40 -15.27
N VAL A 197 6.20 -7.21 -14.23
CA VAL A 197 6.84 -8.53 -14.28
C VAL A 197 5.85 -9.52 -13.72
N ASN A 198 5.19 -10.27 -14.61
CA ASN A 198 4.16 -11.24 -14.25
C ASN A 198 4.65 -12.67 -14.57
N VAL A 199 4.80 -13.50 -13.55
CA VAL A 199 5.28 -14.89 -13.65
C VAL A 199 4.35 -15.81 -12.87
N PRO A 200 3.19 -16.19 -13.42
CA PRO A 200 2.16 -16.93 -12.71
C PRO A 200 2.60 -18.32 -12.18
N SER A 201 3.67 -18.87 -12.73
CA SER A 201 4.26 -20.15 -12.27
C SER A 201 5.20 -19.98 -11.07
N GLN A 202 5.61 -18.75 -10.74
CA GLN A 202 6.44 -18.46 -9.58
C GLN A 202 5.55 -18.03 -8.42
N MET A 203 5.40 -18.90 -7.43
CA MET A 203 4.68 -18.58 -6.20
C MET A 203 5.63 -17.91 -5.22
N ILE A 204 5.17 -16.84 -4.58
CA ILE A 204 5.92 -16.11 -3.53
C ILE A 204 5.07 -16.01 -2.27
N ASN A 205 5.73 -15.90 -1.11
CA ASN A 205 5.05 -15.69 0.17
C ASN A 205 5.78 -14.60 0.96
N VAL A 206 5.10 -13.48 1.21
CA VAL A 206 5.65 -12.34 1.96
C VAL A 206 6.11 -12.72 3.37
N ALA A 207 5.64 -13.84 3.93
CA ALA A 207 6.15 -14.38 5.19
C ALA A 207 7.68 -14.59 5.16
N GLY A 208 8.25 -14.87 3.99
CA GLY A 208 9.70 -15.01 3.79
C GLY A 208 10.51 -13.73 4.03
N ALA A 209 9.86 -12.56 3.96
CA ALA A 209 10.46 -11.27 4.28
C ALA A 209 10.38 -10.94 5.78
N LEU A 210 9.30 -11.38 6.46
CA LEU A 210 9.02 -11.03 7.85
C LEU A 210 9.86 -11.88 8.79
N THR A 211 10.50 -11.26 9.76
CA THR A 211 11.40 -11.95 10.69
C THR A 211 10.64 -12.46 11.94
N ASP A 212 10.71 -11.73 13.03
CA ASP A 212 10.09 -12.08 14.31
C ASP A 212 8.82 -11.25 14.51
N THR A 213 7.66 -11.86 14.25
CA THR A 213 6.34 -11.21 14.38
C THR A 213 5.81 -11.17 15.81
N SER A 214 6.59 -11.70 16.77
CA SER A 214 6.24 -11.63 18.20
C SER A 214 6.65 -10.32 18.86
N ARG A 215 7.56 -9.55 18.25
CA ARG A 215 8.08 -8.29 18.79
C ARG A 215 8.03 -7.18 17.75
N TYR A 216 7.33 -6.12 18.07
CA TYR A 216 7.11 -5.00 17.17
C TYR A 216 6.84 -3.70 17.92
N TYR A 217 6.99 -2.59 17.21
CA TYR A 217 6.51 -1.27 17.62
C TYR A 217 5.15 -1.04 16.98
N THR A 218 4.20 -0.48 17.73
CA THR A 218 2.88 -0.17 17.18
C THR A 218 2.43 1.23 17.56
N TYR A 219 1.77 1.88 16.61
CA TYR A 219 1.20 3.21 16.80
C TYR A 219 0.10 3.48 15.78
N PRO A 220 -0.90 4.34 16.09
CA PRO A 220 -1.85 4.84 15.12
C PRO A 220 -1.20 5.91 14.26
N GLY A 221 -1.25 5.75 12.95
CA GLY A 221 -0.59 6.61 11.98
C GLY A 221 -1.42 6.86 10.73
N SER A 222 -0.73 7.20 9.64
CA SER A 222 -1.30 7.53 8.33
C SER A 222 -0.68 6.70 7.21
N LEU A 223 -1.23 6.84 6.00
CA LEU A 223 -0.48 6.57 4.78
C LEU A 223 0.76 7.45 4.73
N THR A 224 1.86 6.95 4.16
CA THR A 224 3.13 7.68 4.00
C THR A 224 3.17 8.51 2.72
N THR A 225 2.13 8.39 1.89
CA THR A 225 1.94 9.13 0.63
C THR A 225 0.61 9.88 0.64
N PRO A 226 0.42 10.91 -0.20
CA PRO A 226 -0.87 11.58 -0.34
C PRO A 226 -2.03 10.61 -0.57
N PRO A 227 -3.18 10.87 0.02
CA PRO A 227 -3.57 12.06 0.79
C PRO A 227 -3.21 12.01 2.29
N CYS A 228 -2.28 11.15 2.74
CA CYS A 228 -1.80 11.03 4.12
C CYS A 228 -2.91 10.70 5.13
N THR A 229 -3.88 9.91 4.71
CA THR A 229 -5.08 9.56 5.50
C THR A 229 -4.70 8.83 6.79
N GLU A 230 -5.25 9.26 7.93
CA GLU A 230 -4.92 8.78 9.28
C GLU A 230 -5.76 7.56 9.71
N THR A 231 -5.85 6.57 8.85
CA THR A 231 -6.61 5.32 9.08
C THR A 231 -5.71 4.10 9.27
N VAL A 232 -4.42 4.31 9.51
CA VAL A 232 -3.43 3.23 9.55
C VAL A 232 -3.03 2.89 10.98
N THR A 233 -3.08 1.60 11.33
CA THR A 233 -2.36 1.06 12.49
C THR A 233 -1.06 0.41 12.01
N TRP A 234 0.05 0.92 12.49
CA TRP A 234 1.38 0.45 12.14
C TRP A 234 1.88 -0.63 13.10
N PHE A 235 2.57 -1.63 12.54
CA PHE A 235 3.28 -2.69 13.24
C PHE A 235 4.69 -2.82 12.64
N VAL A 236 5.66 -2.08 13.16
CA VAL A 236 7.05 -2.12 12.67
C VAL A 236 7.81 -3.19 13.43
N LEU A 237 8.26 -4.24 12.75
CA LEU A 237 8.92 -5.37 13.38
C LEU A 237 10.24 -4.95 14.02
N HIS A 238 10.43 -5.34 15.28
CA HIS A 238 11.62 -4.97 16.07
C HIS A 238 12.90 -5.59 15.51
N LYS A 239 12.83 -6.84 15.03
CA LYS A 239 13.98 -7.55 14.49
C LYS A 239 14.21 -7.18 13.04
N TYR A 240 15.39 -6.67 12.74
CA TYR A 240 15.78 -6.36 11.37
C TYR A 240 15.97 -7.64 10.55
N ALA A 241 15.49 -7.64 9.31
CA ALA A 241 15.91 -8.57 8.28
C ALA A 241 17.27 -8.15 7.72
N GLN A 242 17.91 -9.03 6.98
CA GLN A 242 19.18 -8.73 6.29
C GLN A 242 18.98 -8.87 4.78
N LEU A 243 19.72 -8.06 4.02
CA LEU A 243 19.91 -8.23 2.60
C LEU A 243 21.39 -7.99 2.27
N SER A 244 21.92 -8.67 1.25
CA SER A 244 23.31 -8.47 0.86
C SER A 244 23.50 -7.10 0.20
N SER A 245 24.73 -6.58 0.22
CA SER A 245 25.08 -5.35 -0.49
C SER A 245 24.82 -5.46 -2.00
N VAL A 246 24.92 -6.67 -2.56
CA VAL A 246 24.58 -6.95 -3.96
C VAL A 246 23.09 -6.78 -4.19
N GLN A 247 22.22 -7.33 -3.34
CA GLN A 247 20.78 -7.17 -3.45
C GLN A 247 20.34 -5.70 -3.26
N PHE A 248 20.99 -4.98 -2.35
CA PHE A 248 20.75 -3.56 -2.12
C PHE A 248 21.25 -2.69 -3.28
N GLY A 249 22.42 -3.04 -3.81
CA GLY A 249 23.09 -2.32 -4.90
C GLY A 249 22.84 -2.92 -6.27
N VAL A 250 21.92 -3.92 -6.39
CA VAL A 250 21.57 -4.43 -7.73
C VAL A 250 21.21 -3.23 -8.56
N PRO A 251 22.03 -2.90 -9.57
CA PRO A 251 21.64 -1.93 -10.55
C PRO A 251 20.54 -2.59 -11.40
N ALA A 252 19.32 -2.53 -10.89
CA ALA A 252 18.25 -2.32 -11.80
C ALA A 252 18.60 -1.00 -12.44
N HIS A 253 19.18 -0.97 -13.62
CA HIS A 253 19.56 0.21 -14.37
C HIS A 253 19.89 1.47 -13.52
N PRO A 254 20.83 2.39 -13.82
CA PRO A 254 21.29 3.47 -12.93
C PRO A 254 20.21 4.44 -12.43
N ARG A 255 18.95 4.17 -12.66
CA ARG A 255 17.78 4.92 -12.21
C ARG A 255 16.78 4.10 -11.37
N GLN A 256 17.08 2.85 -11.01
CA GLN A 256 16.17 1.96 -10.27
C GLN A 256 16.77 1.54 -8.94
N ARG A 257 16.87 2.48 -8.06
CA ARG A 257 16.76 2.22 -6.62
C ARG A 257 15.27 2.23 -6.30
N PHE A 258 14.83 1.36 -5.39
CA PHE A 258 13.52 1.56 -4.80
C PHE A 258 13.39 3.03 -4.39
N PRO A 259 12.29 3.73 -4.68
CA PRO A 259 12.22 5.19 -4.52
C PRO A 259 12.65 5.62 -3.11
N ALA A 260 13.50 6.63 -3.02
CA ALA A 260 13.96 7.20 -1.75
C ALA A 260 12.89 8.14 -1.18
N ALA A 261 11.90 7.57 -0.49
CA ALA A 261 10.77 8.32 0.06
C ALA A 261 11.10 9.20 1.27
N ALA A 262 12.19 8.88 1.98
CA ALA A 262 12.33 9.32 3.37
C ALA A 262 13.07 10.64 3.61
N GLU A 263 13.94 11.09 2.71
CA GLU A 263 14.74 12.29 2.98
C GLU A 263 13.92 13.59 2.95
N ALA A 264 12.92 13.65 2.09
CA ALA A 264 12.14 14.85 1.90
C ALA A 264 11.14 15.13 3.03
N LYS A 265 10.56 14.08 3.64
CA LYS A 265 9.61 14.24 4.75
C LYS A 265 10.29 14.60 6.08
N ARG A 266 11.59 14.31 6.24
CA ARG A 266 12.36 14.63 7.45
C ARG A 266 12.52 16.12 7.73
N ALA A 267 12.73 16.92 6.72
CA ALA A 267 12.91 18.38 6.90
C ALA A 267 11.66 19.01 7.51
N HIS A 268 10.50 18.42 7.27
CA HIS A 268 9.22 18.86 7.82
C HIS A 268 8.98 18.33 9.24
N ASP A 269 9.33 17.07 9.50
CA ASP A 269 9.06 16.39 10.79
C ASP A 269 10.00 16.86 11.92
N SER A 270 11.23 17.29 11.62
CA SER A 270 12.18 17.83 12.61
C SER A 270 11.72 19.16 13.23
N GLN A 271 10.75 19.83 12.63
CA GLN A 271 10.21 21.11 13.10
C GLN A 271 9.05 20.98 14.10
N HIS A 272 8.52 19.75 14.34
CA HIS A 272 7.34 19.54 15.18
C HIS A 272 7.51 18.44 16.24
N PRO A 273 8.16 18.74 17.40
CA PRO A 273 8.33 17.79 18.49
C PRO A 273 7.05 17.68 19.33
N GLY A 274 6.16 16.80 19.01
CA GLY A 274 4.91 16.63 19.77
C GLY A 274 4.16 15.32 19.54
N ARG A 275 4.76 14.35 18.89
CA ARG A 275 4.12 13.09 18.46
C ARG A 275 3.84 12.13 19.60
N ARG A 276 2.76 11.34 19.46
CA ARG A 276 2.42 10.23 20.36
C ARG A 276 3.55 9.20 20.32
N ARG A 277 3.90 8.68 21.50
CA ARG A 277 4.93 7.64 21.65
C ARG A 277 4.42 6.31 21.10
N PRO A 278 5.21 5.56 20.30
CA PRO A 278 4.85 4.22 19.90
C PRO A 278 4.87 3.26 21.10
N ALA A 279 3.95 2.28 21.10
CA ALA A 279 4.00 1.18 22.04
C ALA A 279 4.88 0.05 21.48
N MET A 280 5.60 -0.65 22.34
CA MET A 280 6.44 -1.79 22.00
C MET A 280 5.99 -3.00 22.81
N MET A 281 6.00 -4.17 22.18
CA MET A 281 5.90 -5.47 22.81
C MET A 281 7.30 -6.01 23.19
#